data_53a8742f698684701cf80f6af461d836
#
_entry.id   53a8742f698684701cf80f6af461d836
#
_cell.length_a   1.000
_cell.length_b   1.000
_cell.length_c   1.000
_cell.angle_alpha   90.00
_cell.angle_beta   90.00
_cell.angle_gamma   90.00
#
_symmetry.space_group_name_H-M   'P 1'
#
loop_
_entity.id
_entity.type
_entity.pdbx_description
1 polymer ?
#
loop_
_entity_poly.entity_id
_entity_poly.type
_entity_poly.pdbx_seq_one_letter_code
_entity_poly.pdbx_strand_id
1 'polypeptide(L)'
;MNQSSPERAGFYFNLGIAYSAMGEYESAIEAYNETLRLDSGYSEAYHNRGKIYHDLGQNDRAIEDYTQAVECNLEFAAAYNNRGIAHYEKGAIAEAIKDYNEAVRINPDYIAAYNNRGNAYRAAGENARAIVNYDEAISRDPENAVAYNNRGTAYHALGENERAIEDYDEAIRINPQYSAAYNNRGNANNDLPQPERALRDYDEAIRLEPTDADVYINRGNTLNGLAQYDRAIEDYCEAIQLNPVCAEAYHNRAVAFNRLGNYGESERDFAKVAELQKLADNESPEGSQ
;
A
#
# COMPACT_ATOMS: atom_id res chain seq x y z
N MET A 1 46.97 7.71 18.11
CA MET A 1 46.06 8.32 19.10
C MET A 1 44.91 7.35 19.29
N ASN A 2 44.73 6.79 20.48
CA ASN A 2 43.59 5.89 20.77
C ASN A 2 42.33 6.77 20.91
N GLN A 3 41.52 6.80 19.86
CA GLN A 3 40.16 7.41 19.96
C GLN A 3 39.39 6.69 21.06
N SER A 4 38.57 7.45 21.82
CA SER A 4 37.66 6.88 22.84
C SER A 4 36.62 5.94 22.18
N SER A 5 36.09 4.99 22.93
CA SER A 5 35.08 4.06 22.44
C SER A 5 33.86 4.76 21.77
N PRO A 6 33.32 5.88 22.34
CA PRO A 6 32.25 6.64 21.72
C PRO A 6 32.64 7.32 20.39
N GLU A 7 33.84 7.85 20.26
CA GLU A 7 34.31 8.46 18.99
C GLU A 7 34.41 7.41 17.88
N ARG A 8 34.84 6.18 18.22
CA ARG A 8 34.90 5.06 17.30
C ARG A 8 33.50 4.58 16.90
N ALA A 9 32.57 4.51 17.85
CA ALA A 9 31.18 4.16 17.53
C ALA A 9 30.57 5.17 16.55
N GLY A 10 30.72 6.46 16.79
CA GLY A 10 30.28 7.51 15.86
C GLY A 10 30.93 7.43 14.47
N PHE A 11 32.21 7.06 14.40
CA PHE A 11 32.88 6.83 13.10
C PHE A 11 32.22 5.70 12.32
N TYR A 12 32.00 4.53 12.92
CA TYR A 12 31.38 3.40 12.25
C TYR A 12 29.91 3.67 11.89
N PHE A 13 29.20 4.41 12.76
CA PHE A 13 27.83 4.85 12.46
C PHE A 13 27.77 5.70 11.19
N ASN A 14 28.65 6.71 11.06
CA ASN A 14 28.73 7.54 9.85
C ASN A 14 29.17 6.74 8.61
N LEU A 15 30.05 5.76 8.79
CA LEU A 15 30.44 4.84 7.73
C LEU A 15 29.25 3.99 7.25
N GLY A 16 28.43 3.51 8.18
CA GLY A 16 27.19 2.79 7.89
C GLY A 16 26.19 3.65 7.10
N ILE A 17 26.02 4.92 7.47
CA ILE A 17 25.19 5.86 6.71
C ILE A 17 25.74 6.03 5.28
N ALA A 18 27.04 6.18 5.11
CA ALA A 18 27.66 6.35 3.79
C ALA A 18 27.45 5.11 2.91
N TYR A 19 27.68 3.90 3.43
CA TYR A 19 27.43 2.65 2.70
C TYR A 19 25.95 2.47 2.36
N SER A 20 25.04 2.78 3.29
CA SER A 20 23.61 2.73 3.03
C SER A 20 23.19 3.67 1.89
N ALA A 21 23.75 4.89 1.85
CA ALA A 21 23.49 5.86 0.78
C ALA A 21 24.04 5.41 -0.59
N MET A 22 25.05 4.55 -0.61
CA MET A 22 25.60 3.95 -1.84
C MET A 22 24.87 2.63 -2.24
N GLY A 23 23.93 2.17 -1.43
CA GLY A 23 23.24 0.89 -1.65
C GLY A 23 24.07 -0.34 -1.27
N GLU A 24 25.22 -0.15 -0.59
CA GLU A 24 26.10 -1.23 -0.11
C GLU A 24 25.59 -1.75 1.24
N TYR A 25 24.45 -2.44 1.21
CA TYR A 25 23.72 -2.81 2.42
C TYR A 25 24.49 -3.76 3.36
N GLU A 26 25.24 -4.72 2.84
CA GLU A 26 26.08 -5.62 3.63
C GLU A 26 27.15 -4.82 4.40
N SER A 27 27.86 -3.92 3.71
CA SER A 27 28.88 -3.09 4.33
C SER A 27 28.29 -2.12 5.37
N ALA A 28 27.08 -1.61 5.12
CA ALA A 28 26.35 -0.77 6.05
C ALA A 28 25.96 -1.54 7.33
N ILE A 29 25.44 -2.77 7.19
CA ILE A 29 25.10 -3.65 8.32
C ILE A 29 26.35 -3.95 9.16
N GLU A 30 27.49 -4.26 8.53
CA GLU A 30 28.74 -4.52 9.25
C GLU A 30 29.20 -3.27 10.03
N ALA A 31 29.09 -2.09 9.44
CA ALA A 31 29.46 -0.85 10.11
C ALA A 31 28.52 -0.55 11.30
N TYR A 32 27.20 -0.76 11.15
CA TYR A 32 26.27 -0.63 12.29
C TYR A 32 26.50 -1.71 13.36
N ASN A 33 26.86 -2.94 12.99
CA ASN A 33 27.24 -3.99 13.95
C ASN A 33 28.46 -3.55 14.79
N GLU A 34 29.47 -2.93 14.17
CA GLU A 34 30.65 -2.44 14.87
C GLU A 34 30.30 -1.23 15.76
N THR A 35 29.36 -0.36 15.30
CA THR A 35 28.81 0.71 16.15
C THR A 35 28.20 0.13 17.43
N LEU A 36 27.30 -0.83 17.28
CA LEU A 36 26.55 -1.47 18.38
C LEU A 36 27.45 -2.33 19.29
N ARG A 37 28.52 -2.89 18.75
CA ARG A 37 29.55 -3.57 19.54
C ARG A 37 30.32 -2.59 20.45
N LEU A 38 30.54 -1.38 19.97
CA LEU A 38 31.25 -0.33 20.72
C LEU A 38 30.34 0.45 21.67
N ASP A 39 29.07 0.61 21.31
CA ASP A 39 28.02 1.25 22.08
C ASP A 39 26.67 0.55 21.81
N SER A 40 26.30 -0.36 22.70
CA SER A 40 25.05 -1.11 22.62
C SER A 40 23.79 -0.28 22.90
N GLY A 41 23.94 0.97 23.32
CA GLY A 41 22.82 1.92 23.52
C GLY A 41 22.58 2.86 22.34
N TYR A 42 23.27 2.66 21.19
CA TYR A 42 23.18 3.56 20.05
C TYR A 42 21.87 3.34 19.25
N SER A 43 20.80 4.00 19.70
CA SER A 43 19.43 3.82 19.16
C SER A 43 19.34 4.05 17.66
N GLU A 44 20.06 5.06 17.12
CA GLU A 44 20.04 5.38 15.70
C GLU A 44 20.71 4.31 14.84
N ALA A 45 21.70 3.59 15.39
CA ALA A 45 22.35 2.48 14.68
C ALA A 45 21.41 1.28 14.54
N TYR A 46 20.67 0.92 15.59
CA TYR A 46 19.60 -0.05 15.50
C TYR A 46 18.54 0.38 14.49
N HIS A 47 18.03 1.60 14.60
CA HIS A 47 17.01 2.11 13.68
C HIS A 47 17.46 2.05 12.20
N ASN A 48 18.68 2.50 11.90
CA ASN A 48 19.17 2.52 10.52
C ASN A 48 19.46 1.12 9.99
N ARG A 49 19.96 0.19 10.83
CA ARG A 49 20.13 -1.21 10.45
C ARG A 49 18.77 -1.89 10.25
N GLY A 50 17.80 -1.60 11.09
CA GLY A 50 16.41 -2.04 10.93
C GLY A 50 15.78 -1.57 9.63
N LYS A 51 16.05 -0.33 9.20
CA LYS A 51 15.62 0.14 7.88
C LYS A 51 16.17 -0.70 6.74
N ILE A 52 17.46 -1.03 6.78
CA ILE A 52 18.07 -1.89 5.76
C ILE A 52 17.41 -3.28 5.76
N TYR A 53 17.18 -3.88 6.93
CA TYR A 53 16.49 -5.15 6.99
C TYR A 53 15.06 -5.09 6.42
N HIS A 54 14.34 -4.00 6.68
CA HIS A 54 13.03 -3.75 6.10
C HIS A 54 13.09 -3.63 4.57
N ASP A 55 14.02 -2.83 4.04
CA ASP A 55 14.23 -2.65 2.59
C ASP A 55 14.60 -3.98 1.88
N LEU A 56 15.23 -4.90 2.61
CA LEU A 56 15.53 -6.27 2.15
C LEU A 56 14.37 -7.27 2.37
N GLY A 57 13.19 -6.82 2.82
CA GLY A 57 12.03 -7.66 3.11
C GLY A 57 12.16 -8.53 4.36
N GLN A 58 13.19 -8.29 5.20
CA GLN A 58 13.48 -9.05 6.42
C GLN A 58 12.76 -8.44 7.63
N ASN A 59 11.43 -8.40 7.58
CA ASN A 59 10.59 -7.69 8.55
C ASN A 59 10.81 -8.15 10.00
N ASP A 60 11.08 -9.44 10.26
CA ASP A 60 11.36 -9.91 11.63
C ASP A 60 12.61 -9.27 12.22
N ARG A 61 13.69 -9.22 11.45
CA ARG A 61 14.95 -8.59 11.89
C ARG A 61 14.79 -7.06 12.02
N ALA A 62 14.02 -6.45 11.13
CA ALA A 62 13.70 -5.04 11.24
C ALA A 62 12.94 -4.72 12.54
N ILE A 63 11.93 -5.52 12.89
CA ILE A 63 11.17 -5.37 14.15
C ILE A 63 12.07 -5.55 15.37
N GLU A 64 12.98 -6.53 15.37
CA GLU A 64 13.96 -6.72 16.45
C GLU A 64 14.82 -5.46 16.64
N ASP A 65 15.40 -4.93 15.56
CA ASP A 65 16.23 -3.74 15.60
C ASP A 65 15.44 -2.47 16.00
N TYR A 66 14.25 -2.26 15.46
CA TYR A 66 13.40 -1.13 15.90
C TYR A 66 12.98 -1.28 17.36
N THR A 67 12.80 -2.50 17.87
CA THR A 67 12.52 -2.75 19.28
C THR A 67 13.70 -2.32 20.14
N GLN A 68 14.92 -2.69 19.78
CA GLN A 68 16.11 -2.21 20.48
C GLN A 68 16.26 -0.69 20.40
N ALA A 69 15.96 -0.09 19.23
CA ALA A 69 16.00 1.36 19.07
C ALA A 69 15.06 2.08 20.03
N VAL A 70 13.81 1.63 20.19
CA VAL A 70 12.84 2.25 21.11
C VAL A 70 13.11 1.92 22.57
N GLU A 71 13.74 0.78 22.90
CA GLU A 71 14.19 0.47 24.24
C GLU A 71 15.36 1.37 24.67
N CYS A 72 16.28 1.68 23.75
CA CYS A 72 17.38 2.61 24.00
C CYS A 72 16.93 4.08 24.05
N ASN A 73 15.89 4.44 23.29
CA ASN A 73 15.35 5.80 23.24
C ASN A 73 13.82 5.77 23.14
N LEU A 74 13.15 5.92 24.29
CA LEU A 74 11.69 5.89 24.40
C LEU A 74 10.97 7.05 23.66
N GLU A 75 11.70 8.11 23.27
CA GLU A 75 11.15 9.25 22.55
C GLU A 75 11.54 9.24 21.05
N PHE A 76 11.85 8.05 20.51
CA PHE A 76 12.25 7.90 19.11
C PHE A 76 11.02 7.64 18.20
N ALA A 77 10.24 8.68 17.90
CA ALA A 77 9.02 8.60 17.10
C ALA A 77 9.20 7.87 15.75
N ALA A 78 10.32 8.09 15.04
CA ALA A 78 10.59 7.45 13.78
C ALA A 78 10.79 5.93 13.90
N ALA A 79 11.41 5.45 14.97
CA ALA A 79 11.58 4.02 15.21
C ALA A 79 10.25 3.33 15.51
N TYR A 80 9.38 3.96 16.31
CA TYR A 80 8.01 3.47 16.51
C TYR A 80 7.23 3.43 15.18
N ASN A 81 7.25 4.51 14.39
CA ASN A 81 6.55 4.52 13.10
C ASN A 81 7.05 3.40 12.17
N ASN A 82 8.36 3.19 12.06
CA ASN A 82 8.93 2.18 11.17
C ASN A 82 8.68 0.76 11.68
N ARG A 83 8.68 0.53 13.00
CA ARG A 83 8.25 -0.75 13.57
C ARG A 83 6.77 -1.01 13.29
N GLY A 84 5.94 0.02 13.41
CA GLY A 84 4.54 -0.04 13.03
C GLY A 84 4.33 -0.42 11.56
N ILE A 85 5.14 0.12 10.62
CA ILE A 85 5.10 -0.26 9.20
C ILE A 85 5.45 -1.74 9.05
N ALA A 86 6.53 -2.22 9.66
CA ALA A 86 6.92 -3.62 9.58
C ALA A 86 5.87 -4.57 10.19
N HIS A 87 5.23 -4.18 11.29
CA HIS A 87 4.09 -4.92 11.86
C HIS A 87 2.88 -4.94 10.91
N TYR A 88 2.56 -3.81 10.28
CA TYR A 88 1.46 -3.70 9.33
C TYR A 88 1.65 -4.63 8.13
N GLU A 89 2.83 -4.64 7.54
CA GLU A 89 3.19 -5.51 6.40
C GLU A 89 3.13 -7.01 6.76
N LYS A 90 3.38 -7.36 8.01
CA LYS A 90 3.18 -8.71 8.54
C LYS A 90 1.72 -9.05 8.89
N GLY A 91 0.78 -8.11 8.69
CA GLY A 91 -0.62 -8.28 9.09
C GLY A 91 -0.88 -8.14 10.59
N ALA A 92 0.11 -7.76 11.40
CA ALA A 92 -0.02 -7.51 12.82
C ALA A 92 -0.59 -6.10 13.09
N ILE A 93 -1.85 -5.90 12.67
CA ILE A 93 -2.50 -4.57 12.61
C ILE A 93 -2.61 -3.93 14.00
N ALA A 94 -2.90 -4.72 15.02
CA ALA A 94 -3.05 -4.20 16.40
C ALA A 94 -1.72 -3.66 16.96
N GLU A 95 -0.62 -4.36 16.69
CA GLU A 95 0.74 -3.96 17.04
C GLU A 95 1.15 -2.69 16.27
N ALA A 96 0.86 -2.63 14.98
CA ALA A 96 1.10 -1.45 14.15
C ALA A 96 0.39 -0.21 14.74
N ILE A 97 -0.89 -0.32 15.09
CA ILE A 97 -1.67 0.78 15.70
C ILE A 97 -1.05 1.24 17.03
N LYS A 98 -0.56 0.33 17.87
CA LYS A 98 0.13 0.69 19.13
C LYS A 98 1.38 1.53 18.85
N ASP A 99 2.19 1.11 17.90
CA ASP A 99 3.41 1.80 17.54
C ASP A 99 3.13 3.19 16.92
N TYR A 100 2.15 3.30 16.05
CA TYR A 100 1.74 4.61 15.51
C TYR A 100 1.14 5.52 16.58
N ASN A 101 0.46 4.98 17.59
CA ASN A 101 -0.01 5.78 18.75
C ASN A 101 1.17 6.40 19.49
N GLU A 102 2.24 5.64 19.75
CA GLU A 102 3.44 6.18 20.39
C GLU A 102 4.15 7.20 19.47
N ALA A 103 4.26 6.91 18.18
CA ALA A 103 4.86 7.85 17.22
C ALA A 103 4.17 9.22 17.24
N VAL A 104 2.83 9.28 17.19
CA VAL A 104 2.07 10.55 17.24
C VAL A 104 2.02 11.17 18.64
N ARG A 105 2.12 10.38 19.71
CA ARG A 105 2.25 10.90 21.09
C ARG A 105 3.56 11.65 21.24
N ILE A 106 4.67 11.09 20.75
CA ILE A 106 6.02 11.66 20.84
C ILE A 106 6.15 12.86 19.91
N ASN A 107 5.70 12.73 18.67
CA ASN A 107 5.72 13.81 17.69
C ASN A 107 4.31 14.05 17.12
N PRO A 108 3.54 14.99 17.70
CA PRO A 108 2.20 15.33 17.22
C PRO A 108 2.13 15.92 15.81
N ASP A 109 3.26 16.31 15.23
CA ASP A 109 3.33 16.84 13.85
C ASP A 109 3.82 15.79 12.84
N TYR A 110 3.89 14.51 13.25
CA TYR A 110 4.37 13.44 12.38
C TYR A 110 3.30 12.97 11.40
N ILE A 111 3.12 13.69 10.32
CA ILE A 111 2.08 13.47 9.29
C ILE A 111 2.05 12.02 8.78
N ALA A 112 3.22 11.44 8.49
CA ALA A 112 3.30 10.05 8.00
C ALA A 112 2.73 9.05 9.00
N ALA A 113 2.94 9.25 10.31
CA ALA A 113 2.42 8.35 11.34
C ALA A 113 0.88 8.42 11.43
N TYR A 114 0.27 9.59 11.22
CA TYR A 114 -1.18 9.71 11.11
C TYR A 114 -1.71 8.96 9.88
N ASN A 115 -1.11 9.16 8.71
CA ASN A 115 -1.50 8.43 7.49
C ASN A 115 -1.40 6.91 7.67
N ASN A 116 -0.28 6.43 8.23
CA ASN A 116 -0.04 5.01 8.47
C ASN A 116 -1.03 4.44 9.48
N ARG A 117 -1.34 5.18 10.56
CA ARG A 117 -2.35 4.78 11.54
C ARG A 117 -3.76 4.75 10.92
N GLY A 118 -4.07 5.70 10.05
CA GLY A 118 -5.28 5.71 9.25
C GLY A 118 -5.40 4.47 8.37
N ASN A 119 -4.34 4.11 7.66
CA ASN A 119 -4.27 2.89 6.85
C ASN A 119 -4.47 1.63 7.70
N ALA A 120 -3.87 1.57 8.90
CA ALA A 120 -4.03 0.45 9.82
C ALA A 120 -5.47 0.34 10.34
N TYR A 121 -6.13 1.46 10.69
CA TYR A 121 -7.55 1.43 11.05
C TYR A 121 -8.45 1.02 9.89
N ARG A 122 -8.16 1.47 8.67
CA ARG A 122 -8.91 1.05 7.47
C ARG A 122 -8.75 -0.46 7.23
N ALA A 123 -7.54 -0.99 7.35
CA ALA A 123 -7.29 -2.44 7.23
C ALA A 123 -8.01 -3.26 8.33
N ALA A 124 -8.22 -2.67 9.52
CA ALA A 124 -9.04 -3.25 10.58
C ALA A 124 -10.56 -3.10 10.35
N GLY A 125 -11.00 -2.45 9.25
CA GLY A 125 -12.42 -2.15 8.99
C GLY A 125 -12.97 -0.94 9.78
N GLU A 126 -12.11 -0.24 10.53
CA GLU A 126 -12.49 0.90 11.39
C GLU A 126 -12.43 2.23 10.61
N ASN A 127 -13.19 2.31 9.49
CA ASN A 127 -13.12 3.44 8.55
C ASN A 127 -13.36 4.81 9.20
N ALA A 128 -14.27 4.92 10.16
CA ALA A 128 -14.51 6.19 10.86
C ALA A 128 -13.26 6.67 11.64
N ARG A 129 -12.49 5.74 12.24
CA ARG A 129 -11.23 6.09 12.91
C ARG A 129 -10.13 6.41 11.91
N ALA A 130 -10.11 5.76 10.76
CA ALA A 130 -9.20 6.07 9.68
C ALA A 130 -9.39 7.51 9.20
N ILE A 131 -10.64 7.95 8.98
CA ILE A 131 -10.99 9.31 8.56
C ILE A 131 -10.43 10.34 9.53
N VAL A 132 -10.61 10.18 10.85
CA VAL A 132 -10.05 11.09 11.86
C VAL A 132 -8.52 11.22 11.72
N ASN A 133 -7.84 10.14 11.41
CA ASN A 133 -6.39 10.17 11.23
C ASN A 133 -5.96 10.88 9.94
N TYR A 134 -6.68 10.71 8.85
CA TYR A 134 -6.43 11.45 7.62
C TYR A 134 -6.78 12.93 7.76
N ASP A 135 -7.81 13.28 8.53
CA ASP A 135 -8.12 14.68 8.90
C ASP A 135 -6.95 15.34 9.61
N GLU A 136 -6.32 14.64 10.57
CA GLU A 136 -5.13 15.12 11.26
C GLU A 136 -3.93 15.30 10.32
N ALA A 137 -3.73 14.37 9.37
CA ALA A 137 -2.68 14.49 8.37
C ALA A 137 -2.92 15.69 7.43
N ILE A 138 -4.15 15.85 6.92
CA ILE A 138 -4.56 16.95 6.03
C ILE A 138 -4.47 18.30 6.74
N SER A 139 -4.86 18.37 8.02
CA SER A 139 -4.78 19.63 8.78
C SER A 139 -3.36 20.17 8.92
N ARG A 140 -2.36 19.27 8.94
CA ARG A 140 -0.93 19.60 9.03
C ARG A 140 -0.29 19.81 7.67
N ASP A 141 -0.77 19.12 6.66
CA ASP A 141 -0.31 19.24 5.26
C ASP A 141 -1.53 19.25 4.32
N PRO A 142 -2.10 20.42 4.04
CA PRO A 142 -3.24 20.56 3.12
C PRO A 142 -2.94 20.22 1.66
N GLU A 143 -1.66 20.04 1.29
CA GLU A 143 -1.26 19.62 -0.05
C GLU A 143 -0.89 18.12 -0.10
N ASN A 144 -1.35 17.32 0.85
CA ASN A 144 -1.11 15.89 0.92
C ASN A 144 -2.14 15.10 0.09
N ALA A 145 -1.88 14.95 -1.21
CA ALA A 145 -2.75 14.19 -2.12
C ALA A 145 -3.03 12.75 -1.65
N VAL A 146 -2.04 12.10 -1.00
CA VAL A 146 -2.19 10.72 -0.48
C VAL A 146 -3.20 10.67 0.65
N ALA A 147 -3.18 11.65 1.56
CA ALA A 147 -4.13 11.68 2.67
C ALA A 147 -5.57 11.90 2.19
N TYR A 148 -5.78 12.79 1.22
CA TYR A 148 -7.09 12.97 0.58
C TYR A 148 -7.57 11.68 -0.11
N ASN A 149 -6.74 11.07 -0.97
CA ASN A 149 -7.11 9.81 -1.63
C ASN A 149 -7.48 8.71 -0.61
N ASN A 150 -6.71 8.57 0.47
CA ASN A 150 -6.95 7.57 1.49
C ASN A 150 -8.23 7.86 2.30
N ARG A 151 -8.52 9.14 2.60
CA ARG A 151 -9.77 9.55 3.25
C ARG A 151 -10.97 9.31 2.35
N GLY A 152 -10.86 9.66 1.07
CA GLY A 152 -11.86 9.33 0.05
C GLY A 152 -12.14 7.84 -0.02
N THR A 153 -11.11 6.99 0.02
CA THR A 153 -11.28 5.54 0.05
C THR A 153 -12.01 5.07 1.32
N ALA A 154 -11.76 5.70 2.47
CA ALA A 154 -12.50 5.38 3.70
C ALA A 154 -13.96 5.85 3.64
N TYR A 155 -14.26 7.01 3.05
CA TYR A 155 -15.64 7.46 2.79
C TYR A 155 -16.37 6.52 1.81
N HIS A 156 -15.72 6.14 0.72
CA HIS A 156 -16.26 5.18 -0.24
C HIS A 156 -16.63 3.84 0.42
N ALA A 157 -15.75 3.32 1.28
CA ALA A 157 -16.02 2.08 2.04
C ALA A 157 -17.20 2.22 3.03
N LEU A 158 -17.58 3.43 3.42
CA LEU A 158 -18.77 3.73 4.22
C LEU A 158 -20.03 4.01 3.35
N GLY A 159 -19.90 3.98 2.02
CA GLY A 159 -20.98 4.33 1.08
C GLY A 159 -21.22 5.85 0.95
N GLU A 160 -20.31 6.69 1.48
CA GLU A 160 -20.40 8.15 1.41
C GLU A 160 -19.72 8.64 0.10
N ASN A 161 -20.27 8.21 -1.05
CA ASN A 161 -19.63 8.33 -2.35
C ASN A 161 -19.40 9.79 -2.78
N GLU A 162 -20.30 10.71 -2.47
CA GLU A 162 -20.15 12.12 -2.79
C GLU A 162 -18.93 12.74 -2.06
N ARG A 163 -18.76 12.43 -0.78
CA ARG A 163 -17.60 12.87 0.02
C ARG A 163 -16.30 12.24 -0.48
N ALA A 164 -16.37 10.98 -0.90
CA ALA A 164 -15.23 10.31 -1.50
C ALA A 164 -14.77 11.03 -2.78
N ILE A 165 -15.73 11.42 -3.65
CA ILE A 165 -15.45 12.15 -4.89
C ILE A 165 -14.81 13.51 -4.59
N GLU A 166 -15.32 14.26 -3.60
CA GLU A 166 -14.71 15.54 -3.19
C GLU A 166 -13.24 15.38 -2.79
N ASP A 167 -12.92 14.34 -2.04
CA ASP A 167 -11.56 14.03 -1.63
C ASP A 167 -10.66 13.59 -2.79
N TYR A 168 -11.18 12.78 -3.71
CA TYR A 168 -10.42 12.39 -4.91
C TYR A 168 -10.21 13.58 -5.85
N ASP A 169 -11.18 14.48 -5.95
CA ASP A 169 -11.04 15.74 -6.71
C ASP A 169 -9.89 16.58 -6.16
N GLU A 170 -9.79 16.68 -4.84
CA GLU A 170 -8.70 17.40 -4.19
C GLU A 170 -7.35 16.69 -4.35
N ALA A 171 -7.30 15.37 -4.22
CA ALA A 171 -6.10 14.60 -4.50
C ALA A 171 -5.59 14.80 -5.94
N ILE A 172 -6.50 14.82 -6.91
CA ILE A 172 -6.20 15.06 -8.34
C ILE A 172 -5.79 16.52 -8.57
N ARG A 173 -6.42 17.49 -7.90
CA ARG A 173 -6.03 18.91 -7.98
C ARG A 173 -4.56 19.08 -7.54
N ILE A 174 -4.19 18.45 -6.43
CA ILE A 174 -2.83 18.52 -5.87
C ILE A 174 -1.84 17.76 -6.75
N ASN A 175 -2.19 16.55 -7.16
CA ASN A 175 -1.36 15.71 -8.02
C ASN A 175 -2.13 15.20 -9.24
N PRO A 176 -2.12 15.92 -10.37
CA PRO A 176 -2.81 15.51 -11.60
C PRO A 176 -2.27 14.21 -12.26
N GLN A 177 -1.15 13.67 -11.78
CA GLN A 177 -0.58 12.40 -12.24
C GLN A 177 -0.92 11.22 -11.30
N TYR A 178 -1.85 11.39 -10.37
CA TYR A 178 -2.17 10.36 -9.38
C TYR A 178 -3.20 9.37 -9.94
N SER A 179 -2.74 8.37 -10.69
CA SER A 179 -3.56 7.33 -11.35
C SER A 179 -4.59 6.70 -10.39
N ALA A 180 -4.15 6.29 -9.20
CA ALA A 180 -5.04 5.67 -8.22
C ALA A 180 -6.22 6.55 -7.79
N ALA A 181 -6.05 7.88 -7.73
CA ALA A 181 -7.15 8.78 -7.39
C ALA A 181 -8.21 8.85 -8.49
N TYR A 182 -7.81 8.82 -9.76
CA TYR A 182 -8.74 8.70 -10.88
C TYR A 182 -9.50 7.37 -10.86
N ASN A 183 -8.79 6.25 -10.68
CA ASN A 183 -9.43 4.93 -10.58
C ASN A 183 -10.45 4.89 -9.42
N ASN A 184 -10.07 5.38 -8.25
CA ASN A 184 -10.95 5.39 -7.07
C ASN A 184 -12.16 6.33 -7.28
N ARG A 185 -11.97 7.50 -7.91
CA ARG A 185 -13.09 8.39 -8.27
C ARG A 185 -14.00 7.74 -9.30
N GLY A 186 -13.44 7.01 -10.26
CA GLY A 186 -14.18 6.20 -11.21
C GLY A 186 -15.09 5.18 -10.51
N ASN A 187 -14.55 4.45 -9.54
CA ASN A 187 -15.32 3.49 -8.75
C ASN A 187 -16.47 4.18 -7.99
N ALA A 188 -16.22 5.31 -7.34
CA ALA A 188 -17.24 6.07 -6.62
C ALA A 188 -18.31 6.65 -7.57
N ASN A 189 -17.93 7.12 -8.77
CA ASN A 189 -18.86 7.57 -9.80
C ASN A 189 -19.70 6.41 -10.37
N ASN A 190 -19.14 5.20 -10.44
CA ASN A 190 -19.87 4.03 -10.92
C ASN A 190 -20.91 3.53 -9.90
N ASP A 191 -20.64 3.67 -8.59
CA ASP A 191 -21.59 3.35 -7.52
C ASP A 191 -22.72 4.39 -7.43
N LEU A 192 -22.44 5.63 -7.76
CA LEU A 192 -23.45 6.61 -8.15
C LEU A 192 -23.83 6.32 -9.62
N PRO A 193 -25.09 6.44 -10.07
CA PRO A 193 -25.46 6.11 -11.46
C PRO A 193 -24.88 7.13 -12.46
N GLN A 194 -23.55 7.26 -12.52
CA GLN A 194 -22.80 8.21 -13.35
C GLN A 194 -21.70 7.51 -14.18
N PRO A 195 -22.05 6.44 -14.95
CA PRO A 195 -21.06 5.60 -15.61
C PRO A 195 -20.19 6.35 -16.65
N GLU A 196 -20.71 7.40 -17.28
CA GLU A 196 -19.93 8.19 -18.24
C GLU A 196 -18.81 9.01 -17.56
N ARG A 197 -19.00 9.40 -16.28
CA ARG A 197 -17.92 9.99 -15.49
C ARG A 197 -16.90 8.95 -15.10
N ALA A 198 -17.36 7.79 -14.63
CA ALA A 198 -16.49 6.67 -14.28
C ALA A 198 -15.58 6.28 -15.46
N LEU A 199 -16.14 6.14 -16.68
CA LEU A 199 -15.36 5.80 -17.88
C LEU A 199 -14.26 6.82 -18.17
N ARG A 200 -14.55 8.13 -18.05
CA ARG A 200 -13.52 9.16 -18.24
C ARG A 200 -12.40 9.09 -17.21
N ASP A 201 -12.74 8.78 -15.97
CA ASP A 201 -11.78 8.63 -14.90
C ASP A 201 -10.87 7.41 -15.12
N TYR A 202 -11.44 6.27 -15.51
CA TYR A 202 -10.64 5.09 -15.87
C TYR A 202 -9.78 5.32 -17.11
N ASP A 203 -10.28 6.03 -18.13
CA ASP A 203 -9.49 6.40 -19.32
C ASP A 203 -8.24 7.19 -18.91
N GLU A 204 -8.38 8.13 -17.98
CA GLU A 204 -7.26 8.93 -17.49
C GLU A 204 -6.32 8.10 -16.60
N ALA A 205 -6.84 7.21 -15.75
CA ALA A 205 -6.03 6.29 -14.95
C ALA A 205 -5.18 5.39 -15.85
N ILE A 206 -5.76 4.79 -16.91
CA ILE A 206 -5.05 3.97 -17.88
C ILE A 206 -4.00 4.78 -18.64
N ARG A 207 -4.31 6.02 -19.04
CA ARG A 207 -3.34 6.89 -19.72
C ARG A 207 -2.11 7.16 -18.84
N LEU A 208 -2.31 7.31 -17.53
CA LEU A 208 -1.24 7.58 -16.56
C LEU A 208 -0.46 6.31 -16.21
N GLU A 209 -1.14 5.20 -16.03
CA GLU A 209 -0.57 3.91 -15.64
C GLU A 209 -1.18 2.76 -16.46
N PRO A 210 -0.69 2.52 -17.69
CA PRO A 210 -1.27 1.54 -18.60
C PRO A 210 -1.01 0.07 -18.20
N THR A 211 -0.29 -0.17 -17.13
CA THR A 211 0.06 -1.52 -16.63
C THR A 211 -0.77 -1.97 -15.43
N ASP A 212 -1.73 -1.16 -14.98
CA ASP A 212 -2.64 -1.51 -13.89
C ASP A 212 -3.84 -2.33 -14.42
N ALA A 213 -3.79 -3.66 -14.23
CA ALA A 213 -4.84 -4.57 -14.69
C ALA A 213 -6.22 -4.29 -14.05
N ASP A 214 -6.25 -3.81 -12.81
CA ASP A 214 -7.50 -3.58 -12.07
C ASP A 214 -8.31 -2.45 -12.69
N VAL A 215 -7.66 -1.42 -13.24
CA VAL A 215 -8.36 -0.31 -13.92
C VAL A 215 -9.08 -0.78 -15.18
N TYR A 216 -8.45 -1.68 -15.95
CA TYR A 216 -9.13 -2.29 -17.13
C TYR A 216 -10.32 -3.15 -16.70
N ILE A 217 -10.21 -3.90 -15.60
CA ILE A 217 -11.33 -4.68 -15.06
C ILE A 217 -12.48 -3.74 -14.67
N ASN A 218 -12.19 -2.66 -13.93
CA ASN A 218 -13.18 -1.70 -13.48
C ASN A 218 -13.88 -1.00 -14.66
N ARG A 219 -13.13 -0.57 -15.69
CA ARG A 219 -13.69 0.01 -16.90
C ARG A 219 -14.53 -1.02 -17.68
N GLY A 220 -14.02 -2.23 -17.83
CA GLY A 220 -14.73 -3.35 -18.45
C GLY A 220 -16.03 -3.68 -17.73
N ASN A 221 -16.05 -3.70 -16.42
CA ASN A 221 -17.26 -3.92 -15.60
C ASN A 221 -18.31 -2.83 -15.86
N THR A 222 -17.88 -1.57 -15.90
CA THR A 222 -18.75 -0.43 -16.23
C THR A 222 -19.31 -0.54 -17.65
N LEU A 223 -18.47 -0.86 -18.64
CA LEU A 223 -18.88 -1.08 -20.04
C LEU A 223 -19.85 -2.25 -20.19
N ASN A 224 -19.60 -3.35 -19.46
CA ASN A 224 -20.49 -4.51 -19.44
C ASN A 224 -21.87 -4.15 -18.85
N GLY A 225 -21.90 -3.34 -17.79
CA GLY A 225 -23.14 -2.78 -17.23
C GLY A 225 -23.93 -1.91 -18.22
N LEU A 226 -23.23 -1.23 -19.13
CA LEU A 226 -23.81 -0.43 -20.22
C LEU A 226 -24.13 -1.26 -21.47
N ALA A 227 -24.04 -2.58 -21.41
CA ALA A 227 -24.20 -3.53 -22.52
C ALA A 227 -23.24 -3.28 -23.71
N GLN A 228 -22.10 -2.61 -23.48
CA GLN A 228 -21.03 -2.43 -24.47
C GLN A 228 -20.04 -3.61 -24.41
N TYR A 229 -20.56 -4.81 -24.68
CA TYR A 229 -19.85 -6.06 -24.40
C TYR A 229 -18.54 -6.22 -25.20
N ASP A 230 -18.49 -5.79 -26.46
CA ASP A 230 -17.27 -5.88 -27.27
C ASP A 230 -16.12 -5.08 -26.64
N ARG A 231 -16.39 -3.85 -26.21
CA ARG A 231 -15.40 -3.01 -25.52
C ARG A 231 -15.00 -3.56 -24.15
N ALA A 232 -15.97 -4.11 -23.40
CA ALA A 232 -15.68 -4.77 -22.13
C ALA A 232 -14.75 -5.98 -22.33
N ILE A 233 -14.95 -6.77 -23.38
CA ILE A 233 -14.08 -7.90 -23.73
C ILE A 233 -12.66 -7.43 -24.06
N GLU A 234 -12.50 -6.32 -24.79
CA GLU A 234 -11.18 -5.72 -25.07
C GLU A 234 -10.46 -5.39 -23.76
N ASP A 235 -11.14 -4.71 -22.83
CA ASP A 235 -10.56 -4.37 -21.52
C ASP A 235 -10.17 -5.61 -20.70
N TYR A 236 -11.04 -6.62 -20.65
CA TYR A 236 -10.68 -7.86 -19.94
C TYR A 236 -9.53 -8.61 -20.63
N CYS A 237 -9.38 -8.51 -21.96
CA CYS A 237 -8.22 -9.07 -22.64
C CYS A 237 -6.92 -8.38 -22.22
N GLU A 238 -6.92 -7.04 -22.13
CA GLU A 238 -5.75 -6.30 -21.63
C GLU A 238 -5.44 -6.66 -20.16
N ALA A 239 -6.46 -6.73 -19.30
CA ALA A 239 -6.29 -7.16 -17.91
C ALA A 239 -5.67 -8.55 -17.80
N ILE A 240 -6.12 -9.51 -18.63
CA ILE A 240 -5.58 -10.87 -18.68
C ILE A 240 -4.14 -10.89 -19.22
N GLN A 241 -3.81 -10.05 -20.21
CA GLN A 241 -2.45 -9.93 -20.72
C GLN A 241 -1.50 -9.41 -19.63
N LEU A 242 -1.93 -8.45 -18.84
CA LEU A 242 -1.17 -7.88 -17.73
C LEU A 242 -1.08 -8.85 -16.54
N ASN A 243 -2.17 -9.54 -16.22
CA ASN A 243 -2.24 -10.52 -15.14
C ASN A 243 -2.91 -11.83 -15.59
N PRO A 244 -2.14 -12.81 -16.15
CA PRO A 244 -2.69 -14.06 -16.70
C PRO A 244 -3.31 -15.00 -15.67
N VAL A 245 -3.18 -14.72 -14.37
CA VAL A 245 -3.76 -15.53 -13.28
C VAL A 245 -4.97 -14.84 -12.61
N CYS A 246 -5.45 -13.72 -13.15
CA CYS A 246 -6.62 -13.01 -12.64
C CYS A 246 -7.92 -13.75 -13.01
N ALA A 247 -8.42 -14.59 -12.11
CA ALA A 247 -9.67 -15.33 -12.31
C ALA A 247 -10.89 -14.42 -12.54
N GLU A 248 -10.92 -13.22 -11.93
CA GLU A 248 -11.99 -12.25 -12.11
C GLU A 248 -12.11 -11.77 -13.56
N ALA A 249 -10.99 -11.41 -14.19
CA ALA A 249 -10.98 -10.94 -15.58
C ALA A 249 -11.49 -12.01 -16.56
N TYR A 250 -11.09 -13.28 -16.37
CA TYR A 250 -11.65 -14.39 -17.16
C TYR A 250 -13.14 -14.57 -16.91
N HIS A 251 -13.58 -14.53 -15.65
CA HIS A 251 -15.01 -14.67 -15.30
C HIS A 251 -15.84 -13.58 -15.99
N ASN A 252 -15.44 -12.32 -15.85
CA ASN A 252 -16.18 -11.19 -16.37
C ASN A 252 -16.18 -11.18 -17.92
N ARG A 253 -15.07 -11.61 -18.56
CA ARG A 253 -15.00 -11.80 -20.02
C ARG A 253 -15.92 -12.93 -20.48
N ALA A 254 -15.97 -14.05 -19.75
CA ALA A 254 -16.89 -15.15 -20.06
C ALA A 254 -18.35 -14.70 -20.00
N VAL A 255 -18.72 -13.89 -19.01
CA VAL A 255 -20.06 -13.31 -18.91
C VAL A 255 -20.35 -12.41 -20.11
N ALA A 256 -19.42 -11.56 -20.53
CA ALA A 256 -19.59 -10.69 -21.69
C ALA A 256 -19.72 -11.49 -23.00
N PHE A 257 -18.91 -12.53 -23.21
CA PHE A 257 -19.06 -13.47 -24.35
C PHE A 257 -20.41 -14.15 -24.37
N ASN A 258 -20.89 -14.60 -23.20
CA ASN A 258 -22.22 -15.23 -23.09
C ASN A 258 -23.34 -14.27 -23.51
N ARG A 259 -23.24 -12.98 -23.14
CA ARG A 259 -24.20 -11.93 -23.52
C ARG A 259 -24.23 -11.69 -25.04
N LEU A 260 -23.10 -11.88 -25.72
CA LEU A 260 -23.00 -11.80 -27.19
C LEU A 260 -23.40 -13.10 -27.90
N GLY A 261 -23.68 -14.19 -27.17
CA GLY A 261 -23.98 -15.50 -27.76
C GLY A 261 -22.73 -16.29 -28.19
N ASN A 262 -21.53 -15.84 -27.78
CA ASN A 262 -20.25 -16.49 -28.06
C ASN A 262 -19.96 -17.59 -27.01
N TYR A 263 -20.80 -18.62 -26.99
CA TYR A 263 -20.81 -19.64 -25.92
C TYR A 263 -19.50 -20.44 -25.85
N GLY A 264 -18.86 -20.72 -27.00
CA GLY A 264 -17.59 -21.46 -27.01
C GLY A 264 -16.43 -20.73 -26.32
N GLU A 265 -16.33 -19.40 -26.51
CA GLU A 265 -15.33 -18.58 -25.81
C GLU A 265 -15.66 -18.45 -24.33
N SER A 266 -16.94 -18.27 -24.01
CA SER A 266 -17.44 -18.23 -22.62
C SER A 266 -17.08 -19.51 -21.85
N GLU A 267 -17.32 -20.70 -22.43
CA GLU A 267 -17.00 -21.99 -21.81
C GLU A 267 -15.49 -22.15 -21.55
N ARG A 268 -14.64 -21.69 -22.48
CA ARG A 268 -13.17 -21.73 -22.32
C ARG A 268 -12.72 -20.87 -21.14
N ASP A 269 -13.25 -19.67 -21.02
CA ASP A 269 -12.90 -18.76 -19.92
C ASP A 269 -13.40 -19.28 -18.57
N PHE A 270 -14.62 -19.82 -18.48
CA PHE A 270 -15.08 -20.46 -17.23
C PHE A 270 -14.26 -21.71 -16.86
N ALA A 271 -13.79 -22.48 -17.84
CA ALA A 271 -12.87 -23.59 -17.57
C ALA A 271 -11.53 -23.08 -17.00
N LYS A 272 -11.02 -21.94 -17.53
CA LYS A 272 -9.80 -21.32 -16.98
C LYS A 272 -9.98 -20.81 -15.56
N VAL A 273 -11.13 -20.22 -15.23
CA VAL A 273 -11.47 -19.83 -13.85
C VAL A 273 -11.41 -21.05 -12.90
N ALA A 274 -12.03 -22.17 -13.32
CA ALA A 274 -12.02 -23.40 -12.51
C ALA A 274 -10.61 -24.00 -12.35
N GLU A 275 -9.74 -23.88 -13.37
CA GLU A 275 -8.33 -24.25 -13.27
C GLU A 275 -7.58 -23.39 -12.24
N LEU A 276 -7.71 -22.05 -12.34
CA LEU A 276 -7.05 -21.10 -11.45
C LEU A 276 -7.48 -21.27 -9.99
N GLN A 277 -8.77 -21.51 -9.75
CA GLN A 277 -9.28 -21.78 -8.41
C GLN A 277 -8.66 -23.04 -7.80
N LYS A 278 -8.55 -24.14 -8.58
CA LYS A 278 -7.91 -25.38 -8.11
C LYS A 278 -6.43 -25.19 -7.77
N LEU A 279 -5.73 -24.33 -8.50
CA LEU A 279 -4.33 -24.02 -8.20
C LEU A 279 -4.22 -23.27 -6.87
N ALA A 280 -5.08 -22.27 -6.65
CA ALA A 280 -5.11 -21.51 -5.39
C ALA A 280 -5.43 -22.39 -4.17
N ASP A 281 -6.39 -23.33 -4.32
CA ASP A 281 -6.74 -24.27 -3.25
C ASP A 281 -5.58 -25.22 -2.89
N ASN A 282 -4.77 -25.61 -3.87
CA ASN A 282 -3.62 -26.51 -3.65
C ASN A 282 -2.41 -25.78 -3.03
N GLU A 283 -2.30 -24.47 -3.18
CA GLU A 283 -1.24 -23.64 -2.60
C GLU A 283 -1.56 -23.15 -1.18
N SER A 284 -2.81 -23.33 -0.72
CA SER A 284 -3.23 -22.97 0.64
C SER A 284 -2.72 -24.03 1.65
N PRO A 285 -2.03 -23.64 2.74
CA PRO A 285 -1.38 -24.58 3.67
C PRO A 285 -2.33 -25.42 4.54
N GLU A 286 -3.64 -25.36 4.36
CA GLU A 286 -4.64 -26.15 5.11
C GLU A 286 -4.82 -27.60 4.59
N GLY A 287 -4.10 -28.01 3.53
CA GLY A 287 -4.21 -29.34 2.92
C GLY A 287 -3.32 -30.45 3.51
N SER A 288 -2.56 -30.20 4.59
CA SER A 288 -1.73 -31.22 5.23
C SER A 288 -2.20 -31.49 6.68
N GLN A 289 -3.20 -32.38 6.79
CA GLN A 289 -3.45 -33.15 8.02
C GLN A 289 -2.66 -34.44 8.00
#